data_8d030f080e2baad70a2c9c4179324d41
#
_entry.id   8d030f080e2baad70a2c9c4179324d41
#
_cell.length_a   1.000
_cell.length_b   1.000
_cell.length_c   1.000
_cell.angle_alpha   90.00
_cell.angle_beta   90.00
_cell.angle_gamma   90.00
#
_symmetry.space_group_name_H-M   'P 1'
#
loop_
_entity.id
_entity.type
_entity.pdbx_description
1 polymer ?
#
loop_
_entity_poly.entity_id
_entity_poly.type
_entity_poly.pdbx_seq_one_letter_code
_entity_poly.pdbx_strand_id
1 'polypeptide(L)'
;LLSFVGQSAVFEEVAGILNKLTGSSFNAKQVERVCHFYSGLADGEAQRGSKDGTPVVREASERSEMHYVMVDGAMYPTREKDEPWREIKLGRVIRSRDVTQLCPGRGFVDRSTYVAHLGGPREFFPRLERELEGLKNIAIVSDGARWIWNWADDIYPNAVKILTIFTRRNIFASLPTSA
;
A
#
# COMPACT_ATOMS: atom_id res chain seq x y z
N LEU A 1 3.34 -14.38 16.03
CA LEU A 1 4.43 -14.92 15.23
C LEU A 1 3.92 -15.42 13.87
N LEU A 2 2.97 -16.39 13.84
CA LEU A 2 2.39 -16.96 12.61
C LEU A 2 1.84 -15.90 11.66
N SER A 3 1.06 -14.95 12.17
CA SER A 3 0.50 -13.84 11.38
C SER A 3 1.60 -12.90 10.85
N PHE A 4 2.61 -12.60 11.65
CA PHE A 4 3.72 -11.73 11.25
C PHE A 4 4.58 -12.35 10.13
N VAL A 5 4.94 -13.62 10.27
CA VAL A 5 5.76 -14.31 9.26
C VAL A 5 4.94 -14.63 8.01
N GLY A 6 3.63 -14.88 8.16
CA GLY A 6 2.71 -15.18 7.05
C GLY A 6 2.51 -14.04 6.05
N GLN A 7 2.92 -12.82 6.40
CA GLN A 7 2.91 -11.66 5.49
C GLN A 7 4.14 -11.61 4.57
N SER A 8 5.18 -12.39 4.86
CA SER A 8 6.48 -12.27 4.21
C SER A 8 6.74 -13.30 3.11
N ALA A 9 5.97 -14.39 3.09
CA ALA A 9 6.13 -15.49 2.12
C ALA A 9 4.82 -16.27 1.95
N VAL A 10 4.76 -17.19 1.00
CA VAL A 10 3.60 -18.08 0.83
C VAL A 10 3.44 -18.99 2.06
N PHE A 11 2.22 -19.33 2.42
CA PHE A 11 1.90 -20.05 3.67
C PHE A 11 2.63 -21.38 3.85
N GLU A 12 2.97 -22.05 2.77
CA GLU A 12 3.73 -23.31 2.79
C GLU A 12 5.19 -23.09 3.20
N GLU A 13 5.84 -22.05 2.67
CA GLU A 13 7.20 -21.66 3.04
C GLU A 13 7.25 -21.18 4.50
N VAL A 14 6.25 -20.40 4.91
CA VAL A 14 6.10 -19.93 6.29
C VAL A 14 5.99 -21.11 7.26
N ALA A 15 5.17 -22.10 6.94
CA ALA A 15 5.04 -23.31 7.74
C ALA A 15 6.38 -24.03 7.85
N GLY A 16 7.11 -24.18 6.73
CA GLY A 16 8.43 -24.81 6.70
C GLY A 16 9.47 -24.06 7.55
N ILE A 17 9.51 -22.73 7.47
CA ILE A 17 10.42 -21.89 8.26
C ILE A 17 10.10 -22.01 9.76
N LEU A 18 8.82 -21.88 10.13
CA LEU A 18 8.40 -21.96 11.52
C LEU A 18 8.65 -23.32 12.15
N ASN A 19 8.42 -24.40 11.41
CA ASN A 19 8.71 -25.76 11.88
C ASN A 19 10.21 -25.95 12.19
N LYS A 20 11.08 -25.39 11.33
CA LYS A 20 12.54 -25.42 11.56
C LYS A 20 12.96 -24.60 12.75
N LEU A 21 12.37 -23.41 12.95
CA LEU A 21 12.75 -22.48 14.02
C LEU A 21 12.21 -22.89 15.40
N THR A 22 11.01 -23.46 15.46
CA THR A 22 10.31 -23.72 16.73
C THR A 22 10.28 -25.20 17.12
N GLY A 23 10.66 -26.09 16.21
CA GLY A 23 10.49 -27.55 16.41
C GLY A 23 9.04 -28.00 16.42
N SER A 24 8.09 -27.11 16.09
CA SER A 24 6.66 -27.40 16.03
C SER A 24 6.26 -27.93 14.66
N SER A 25 5.06 -28.51 14.56
CA SER A 25 4.52 -29.01 13.28
C SER A 25 3.33 -28.15 12.85
N PHE A 26 3.60 -27.10 12.08
CA PHE A 26 2.57 -26.29 11.43
C PHE A 26 2.40 -26.71 9.97
N ASN A 27 1.17 -26.62 9.47
CA ASN A 27 0.88 -26.75 8.04
C ASN A 27 0.42 -25.42 7.44
N ALA A 28 0.48 -25.30 6.11
CA ALA A 28 0.09 -24.08 5.38
C ALA A 28 -1.33 -23.59 5.75
N LYS A 29 -2.26 -24.54 5.93
CA LYS A 29 -3.66 -24.20 6.24
C LYS A 29 -3.86 -23.63 7.65
N GLN A 30 -3.01 -23.99 8.59
CA GLN A 30 -3.00 -23.37 9.93
C GLN A 30 -2.45 -21.95 9.86
N VAL A 31 -1.39 -21.72 9.09
CA VAL A 31 -0.85 -20.37 8.86
C VAL A 31 -1.89 -19.48 8.19
N GLU A 32 -2.50 -19.95 7.11
CA GLU A 32 -3.59 -19.26 6.41
C GLU A 32 -4.73 -18.87 7.35
N ARG A 33 -5.24 -19.81 8.13
CA ARG A 33 -6.35 -19.54 9.08
C ARG A 33 -6.01 -18.46 10.10
N VAL A 34 -4.80 -18.49 10.64
CA VAL A 34 -4.34 -17.47 11.60
C VAL A 34 -4.20 -16.11 10.93
N CYS A 35 -3.65 -16.04 9.73
CA CYS A 35 -3.55 -14.79 8.97
C CYS A 35 -4.94 -14.20 8.68
N HIS A 36 -5.89 -15.01 8.21
CA HIS A 36 -7.27 -14.58 7.97
C HIS A 36 -7.98 -14.10 9.23
N PHE A 37 -7.77 -14.77 10.36
CA PHE A 37 -8.36 -14.35 11.63
C PHE A 37 -7.87 -12.96 12.04
N TYR A 38 -6.56 -12.73 12.00
CA TYR A 38 -5.99 -11.42 12.39
C TYR A 38 -6.27 -10.32 11.36
N SER A 39 -6.36 -10.63 10.06
CA SER A 39 -6.77 -9.62 9.08
C SER A 39 -8.21 -9.18 9.29
N GLY A 40 -9.12 -10.11 9.60
CA GLY A 40 -10.50 -9.76 9.93
C GLY A 40 -10.64 -8.89 11.19
N LEU A 41 -9.78 -9.10 12.20
CA LEU A 41 -9.73 -8.25 13.39
C LEU A 41 -9.21 -6.85 13.03
N ALA A 42 -8.15 -6.75 12.24
CA ALA A 42 -7.57 -5.47 11.81
C ALA A 42 -8.58 -4.66 10.97
N ASP A 43 -9.30 -5.30 10.05
CA ASP A 43 -10.39 -4.66 9.30
C ASP A 43 -11.52 -4.17 10.21
N GLY A 44 -11.89 -4.96 11.22
CA GLY A 44 -12.88 -4.59 12.22
C GLY A 44 -12.45 -3.39 13.07
N GLU A 45 -11.18 -3.30 13.45
CA GLU A 45 -10.64 -2.17 14.19
C GLU A 45 -10.52 -0.91 13.32
N ALA A 46 -10.08 -1.04 12.07
CA ALA A 46 -10.04 0.06 11.12
C ALA A 46 -11.44 0.66 10.87
N GLN A 47 -12.48 -0.20 10.80
CA GLN A 47 -13.87 0.25 10.65
C GLN A 47 -14.42 0.87 11.94
N ARG A 48 -14.02 0.40 13.13
CA ARG A 48 -14.43 0.96 14.43
C ARG A 48 -13.75 2.29 14.70
N GLY A 49 -12.46 2.43 14.39
CA GLY A 49 -11.74 3.70 14.49
C GLY A 49 -12.34 4.80 13.61
N SER A 50 -13.07 4.43 12.57
CA SER A 50 -13.84 5.37 11.72
C SER A 50 -15.18 5.79 12.32
N LYS A 51 -15.72 5.05 13.30
CA LYS A 51 -17.04 5.35 13.94
C LYS A 51 -16.92 6.18 15.21
N ASP A 52 -15.82 6.05 15.91
CA ASP A 52 -15.55 6.83 17.12
C ASP A 52 -14.83 8.10 16.67
N GLY A 53 -15.61 9.16 16.41
CA GLY A 53 -15.12 10.48 15.97
C GLY A 53 -14.14 11.17 16.93
N THR A 54 -13.31 10.39 17.62
CA THR A 54 -12.15 10.87 18.30
C THR A 54 -11.18 11.34 17.21
N PRO A 55 -11.01 12.66 17.01
CA PRO A 55 -9.97 13.12 16.11
C PRO A 55 -8.69 12.51 16.66
N VAL A 56 -8.00 11.68 15.87
CA VAL A 56 -6.59 11.45 16.11
C VAL A 56 -5.99 12.84 16.19
N VAL A 57 -5.63 13.28 17.40
CA VAL A 57 -4.96 14.57 17.61
C VAL A 57 -3.65 14.44 16.85
N ARG A 58 -3.71 14.74 15.57
CA ARG A 58 -2.53 14.96 14.76
C ARG A 58 -1.92 16.21 15.34
N GLU A 59 -0.84 16.04 16.11
CA GLU A 59 -0.01 17.16 16.52
C GLU A 59 0.12 18.09 15.34
N ALA A 60 -0.12 19.37 15.55
CA ALA A 60 -0.14 20.36 14.48
C ALA A 60 1.13 20.16 13.64
N SER A 61 0.93 19.59 12.45
CA SER A 61 2.02 19.29 11.52
C SER A 61 2.78 20.59 11.33
N GLU A 62 4.05 20.60 11.69
CA GLU A 62 4.92 21.74 11.43
C GLU A 62 4.73 22.13 9.98
N ARG A 63 4.59 23.43 9.72
CA ARG A 63 4.18 23.98 8.40
C ARG A 63 5.06 23.53 7.21
N SER A 64 6.14 22.81 7.47
CA SER A 64 7.13 22.33 6.50
C SER A 64 7.09 20.81 6.23
N GLU A 65 6.29 20.03 6.96
CA GLU A 65 6.27 18.58 6.77
C GLU A 65 5.68 18.19 5.41
N MET A 66 6.42 17.41 4.63
CA MET A 66 5.97 16.85 3.35
C MET A 66 5.33 15.47 3.57
N HIS A 67 4.21 15.24 2.90
CA HIS A 67 3.50 13.97 2.90
C HIS A 67 3.58 13.33 1.51
N TYR A 68 4.24 12.19 1.42
CA TYR A 68 4.34 11.43 0.17
C TYR A 68 3.20 10.44 0.08
N VAL A 69 2.41 10.53 -0.98
CA VAL A 69 1.26 9.65 -1.26
C VAL A 69 1.60 8.83 -2.48
N MET A 70 1.97 7.58 -2.26
CA MET A 70 2.24 6.64 -3.35
C MET A 70 0.95 5.92 -3.70
N VAL A 71 0.57 5.93 -4.98
CA VAL A 71 -0.63 5.26 -5.47
C VAL A 71 -0.27 4.37 -6.65
N ASP A 72 -0.77 3.13 -6.60
CA ASP A 72 -0.51 2.13 -7.62
C ASP A 72 -1.70 1.16 -7.76
N GLY A 73 -1.77 0.45 -8.88
CA GLY A 73 -2.74 -0.60 -9.14
C GLY A 73 -2.06 -1.86 -9.66
N ALA A 74 -2.42 -3.00 -9.11
CA ALA A 74 -1.89 -4.29 -9.53
C ALA A 74 -3.01 -5.27 -9.86
N MET A 75 -2.84 -6.05 -10.94
CA MET A 75 -3.74 -7.15 -11.27
C MET A 75 -3.43 -8.34 -10.38
N TYR A 76 -4.46 -8.89 -9.76
CA TYR A 76 -4.37 -10.04 -8.87
C TYR A 76 -5.20 -11.22 -9.43
N PRO A 77 -4.64 -12.43 -9.52
CA PRO A 77 -5.39 -13.60 -9.95
C PRO A 77 -6.37 -14.04 -8.85
N THR A 78 -7.62 -14.23 -9.22
CA THR A 78 -8.66 -14.76 -8.33
C THR A 78 -8.89 -16.26 -8.59
N ARG A 79 -9.60 -16.93 -7.67
CA ARG A 79 -10.07 -18.29 -7.88
C ARG A 79 -11.47 -18.35 -8.50
N GLU A 80 -12.06 -17.20 -8.79
CA GLU A 80 -13.38 -17.07 -9.40
C GLU A 80 -13.28 -17.29 -10.91
N LYS A 81 -14.07 -18.21 -11.44
CA LYS A 81 -14.02 -18.57 -12.87
C LYS A 81 -14.51 -17.44 -13.78
N ASP A 82 -15.47 -16.67 -13.29
CA ASP A 82 -16.10 -15.60 -14.05
C ASP A 82 -15.28 -14.30 -14.03
N GLU A 83 -14.39 -14.16 -13.03
CA GLU A 83 -13.53 -13.01 -12.88
C GLU A 83 -12.12 -13.44 -12.45
N PRO A 84 -11.33 -14.06 -13.35
CA PRO A 84 -10.04 -14.68 -13.03
C PRO A 84 -8.96 -13.67 -12.62
N TRP A 85 -9.16 -12.39 -12.94
CA TRP A 85 -8.25 -11.30 -12.59
C TRP A 85 -9.02 -10.13 -12.04
N ARG A 86 -8.59 -9.63 -10.90
CA ARG A 86 -9.12 -8.39 -10.30
C ARG A 86 -8.01 -7.41 -10.02
N GLU A 87 -8.33 -6.15 -10.09
CA GLU A 87 -7.36 -5.10 -9.79
C GLU A 87 -7.42 -4.73 -8.32
N ILE A 88 -6.26 -4.74 -7.68
CA ILE A 88 -6.05 -4.19 -6.33
C ILE A 88 -5.54 -2.75 -6.49
N LYS A 89 -6.14 -1.81 -5.77
CA LYS A 89 -5.65 -0.44 -5.62
C LYS A 89 -4.92 -0.34 -4.30
N LEU A 90 -3.75 0.27 -4.32
CA LEU A 90 -2.91 0.46 -3.15
C LEU A 90 -2.52 1.93 -3.02
N GLY A 91 -2.77 2.50 -1.86
CA GLY A 91 -2.26 3.78 -1.43
C GLY A 91 -1.31 3.61 -0.26
N ARG A 92 -0.21 4.35 -0.25
CA ARG A 92 0.72 4.41 0.86
C ARG A 92 1.01 5.86 1.20
N VAL A 93 0.80 6.24 2.44
CA VAL A 93 1.06 7.60 2.95
C VAL A 93 2.29 7.55 3.85
N ILE A 94 3.28 8.38 3.55
CA ILE A 94 4.56 8.48 4.26
C ILE A 94 4.77 9.94 4.65
N ARG A 95 5.15 10.21 5.89
CA ARG A 95 5.56 11.55 6.34
C ARG A 95 7.07 11.69 6.15
N SER A 96 7.54 12.87 5.77
CA SER A 96 8.98 13.10 5.59
C SER A 96 9.80 12.81 6.84
N ARG A 97 9.26 13.04 8.03
CA ARG A 97 9.91 12.72 9.32
C ARG A 97 10.06 11.22 9.59
N ASP A 98 9.23 10.39 8.96
CA ASP A 98 9.28 8.93 9.10
C ASP A 98 10.25 8.29 8.09
N VAL A 99 11.05 9.10 7.40
CA VAL A 99 12.06 8.65 6.43
C VAL A 99 13.45 8.93 6.98
N THR A 100 14.23 7.89 7.24
CA THR A 100 15.64 7.98 7.63
C THR A 100 16.52 7.79 6.41
N GLN A 101 17.34 8.78 6.07
CA GLN A 101 18.30 8.67 4.97
C GLN A 101 19.53 7.89 5.46
N LEU A 102 19.82 6.76 4.81
CA LEU A 102 20.97 5.91 5.13
C LEU A 102 22.24 6.35 4.40
N CYS A 103 22.10 6.72 3.13
CA CYS A 103 23.15 7.28 2.29
C CYS A 103 22.52 8.02 1.11
N PRO A 104 23.28 8.78 0.28
CA PRO A 104 22.72 9.45 -0.88
C PRO A 104 21.95 8.48 -1.80
N GLY A 105 20.68 8.80 -2.05
CA GLY A 105 19.78 7.99 -2.89
C GLY A 105 19.20 6.73 -2.22
N ARG A 106 19.47 6.48 -0.94
CA ARG A 106 18.89 5.34 -0.20
C ARG A 106 18.35 5.76 1.15
N GLY A 107 17.07 5.52 1.37
CA GLY A 107 16.37 5.78 2.62
C GLY A 107 15.66 4.54 3.14
N PHE A 108 15.30 4.60 4.41
CA PHE A 108 14.44 3.63 5.09
C PHE A 108 13.19 4.36 5.59
N VAL A 109 12.02 3.75 5.44
CA VAL A 109 10.75 4.28 5.92
C VAL A 109 10.37 3.57 7.20
N ASP A 110 10.41 4.29 8.32
CA ASP A 110 10.11 3.75 9.64
C ASP A 110 8.62 3.47 9.83
N ARG A 111 7.77 4.37 9.33
CA ARG A 111 6.31 4.28 9.45
C ARG A 111 5.63 4.71 8.17
N SER A 112 4.52 4.06 7.87
CA SER A 112 3.63 4.46 6.78
C SER A 112 2.22 3.90 7.00
N THR A 113 1.22 4.61 6.48
CA THR A 113 -0.17 4.13 6.44
C THR A 113 -0.45 3.52 5.08
N TYR A 114 -1.13 2.39 5.06
CA TYR A 114 -1.56 1.73 3.83
C TYR A 114 -3.08 1.73 3.72
N VAL A 115 -3.56 1.99 2.51
CA VAL A 115 -4.96 1.87 2.13
C VAL A 115 -5.01 0.92 0.93
N ALA A 116 -5.77 -0.15 1.05
CA ALA A 116 -5.95 -1.12 -0.03
C ALA A 116 -7.43 -1.31 -0.35
N HIS A 117 -7.72 -1.57 -1.61
CA HIS A 117 -9.07 -1.90 -2.07
C HIS A 117 -9.01 -2.85 -3.26
N LEU A 118 -9.80 -3.92 -3.22
CA LEU A 118 -9.99 -4.82 -4.35
C LEU A 118 -11.18 -4.34 -5.16
N GLY A 119 -10.94 -3.74 -6.32
CA GLY A 119 -11.97 -3.19 -7.17
C GLY A 119 -11.62 -1.81 -7.76
N GLY A 120 -12.67 -1.03 -8.05
CA GLY A 120 -12.54 0.23 -8.77
C GLY A 120 -11.97 1.40 -7.96
N PRO A 121 -11.54 2.47 -8.66
CA PRO A 121 -11.01 3.66 -8.00
C PRO A 121 -12.08 4.44 -7.22
N ARG A 122 -13.37 4.30 -7.59
CA ARG A 122 -14.49 5.03 -6.97
C ARG A 122 -14.63 4.70 -5.48
N GLU A 123 -14.41 3.46 -5.08
CA GLU A 123 -14.47 2.99 -3.70
C GLU A 123 -13.12 3.13 -2.96
N PHE A 124 -12.03 3.16 -3.71
CA PHE A 124 -10.69 3.31 -3.18
C PHE A 124 -10.39 4.73 -2.72
N PHE A 125 -10.63 5.73 -3.58
CA PHE A 125 -10.24 7.11 -3.28
C PHE A 125 -10.86 7.70 -2.02
N PRO A 126 -12.16 7.51 -1.72
CA PRO A 126 -12.72 8.03 -0.47
C PRO A 126 -12.05 7.47 0.80
N ARG A 127 -11.47 6.26 0.71
CA ARG A 127 -10.70 5.67 1.81
C ARG A 127 -9.33 6.34 1.94
N LEU A 128 -8.66 6.58 0.82
CA LEU A 128 -7.36 7.25 0.78
C LEU A 128 -7.50 8.71 1.22
N GLU A 129 -8.49 9.43 0.73
CA GLU A 129 -8.76 10.83 1.06
C GLU A 129 -8.97 11.03 2.57
N ARG A 130 -9.60 10.09 3.24
CA ARG A 130 -9.78 10.10 4.70
C ARG A 130 -8.44 10.12 5.45
N GLU A 131 -7.45 9.38 4.93
CA GLU A 131 -6.09 9.40 5.48
C GLU A 131 -5.32 10.68 5.16
N LEU A 132 -5.75 11.41 4.13
CA LEU A 132 -5.14 12.66 3.70
C LEU A 132 -5.83 13.90 4.28
N GLU A 133 -6.96 13.73 4.96
CA GLU A 133 -7.74 14.84 5.52
C GLU A 133 -6.88 15.69 6.48
N GLY A 134 -6.87 17.00 6.24
CA GLY A 134 -6.10 17.96 7.03
C GLY A 134 -4.59 17.95 6.78
N LEU A 135 -4.06 17.08 5.90
CA LEU A 135 -2.66 17.12 5.52
C LEU A 135 -2.39 18.27 4.55
N LYS A 136 -1.22 18.90 4.72
CA LYS A 136 -0.69 19.95 3.84
C LYS A 136 0.58 19.45 3.18
N ASN A 137 1.06 20.13 2.14
CA ASN A 137 2.30 19.81 1.44
C ASN A 137 2.32 18.33 0.98
N ILE A 138 1.40 17.99 0.08
CA ILE A 138 1.25 16.63 -0.47
C ILE A 138 2.10 16.49 -1.73
N ALA A 139 2.85 15.39 -1.83
CA ALA A 139 3.50 14.93 -3.04
C ALA A 139 2.91 13.58 -3.45
N ILE A 140 2.30 13.50 -4.63
CA ILE A 140 1.69 12.28 -5.17
C ILE A 140 2.70 11.60 -6.09
N VAL A 141 2.99 10.33 -5.81
CA VAL A 141 3.96 9.50 -6.53
C VAL A 141 3.22 8.35 -7.20
N SER A 142 3.33 8.23 -8.53
CA SER A 142 2.63 7.17 -9.27
C SER A 142 3.30 6.86 -10.61
N ASP A 143 2.88 5.79 -11.25
CA ASP A 143 3.37 5.28 -12.54
C ASP A 143 2.78 6.00 -13.79
N GLY A 144 1.94 6.99 -13.62
CA GLY A 144 1.32 7.73 -14.74
C GLY A 144 -0.03 7.18 -15.20
N ALA A 145 -0.63 6.25 -14.48
CA ALA A 145 -1.97 5.76 -14.77
C ALA A 145 -3.00 6.90 -14.72
N ARG A 146 -3.82 7.03 -15.79
CA ARG A 146 -4.76 8.16 -15.95
C ARG A 146 -5.72 8.33 -14.79
N TRP A 147 -6.22 7.24 -14.22
CA TRP A 147 -7.18 7.28 -13.12
C TRP A 147 -6.61 7.92 -11.86
N ILE A 148 -5.28 7.80 -11.64
CA ILE A 148 -4.58 8.42 -10.51
C ILE A 148 -4.40 9.91 -10.76
N TRP A 149 -3.94 10.29 -11.96
CA TRP A 149 -3.67 11.68 -12.27
C TRP A 149 -4.94 12.51 -12.38
N ASN A 150 -6.02 11.97 -12.93
CA ASN A 150 -7.32 12.64 -12.95
C ASN A 150 -7.79 12.95 -11.51
N TRP A 151 -7.73 11.98 -10.62
CA TRP A 151 -8.04 12.20 -9.20
C TRP A 151 -7.11 13.23 -8.55
N ALA A 152 -5.81 13.16 -8.81
CA ALA A 152 -4.84 14.10 -8.27
C ALA A 152 -5.06 15.53 -8.77
N ASP A 153 -5.46 15.70 -10.04
CA ASP A 153 -5.77 17.00 -10.61
C ASP A 153 -7.07 17.59 -10.04
N ASP A 154 -8.07 16.74 -9.84
CA ASP A 154 -9.39 17.18 -9.37
C ASP A 154 -9.38 17.53 -7.86
N ILE A 155 -8.73 16.72 -7.02
CA ILE A 155 -8.82 16.84 -5.56
C ILE A 155 -7.62 17.56 -4.95
N TYR A 156 -6.42 17.37 -5.54
CA TYR A 156 -5.16 17.94 -5.03
C TYR A 156 -4.41 18.72 -6.12
N PRO A 157 -5.00 19.76 -6.72
CA PRO A 157 -4.39 20.49 -7.84
C PRO A 157 -3.02 21.10 -7.51
N ASN A 158 -2.80 21.45 -6.23
CA ASN A 158 -1.54 22.04 -5.76
C ASN A 158 -0.52 21.00 -5.26
N ALA A 159 -0.81 19.70 -5.34
CA ALA A 159 0.14 18.67 -4.94
C ALA A 159 1.31 18.60 -5.92
N VAL A 160 2.49 18.32 -5.38
CA VAL A 160 3.66 17.96 -6.21
C VAL A 160 3.42 16.60 -6.85
N LYS A 161 3.55 16.51 -8.18
CA LYS A 161 3.31 15.29 -8.94
C LYS A 161 4.64 14.67 -9.35
N ILE A 162 4.89 13.44 -8.93
CA ILE A 162 6.14 12.69 -9.16
C ILE A 162 5.81 11.43 -9.96
N LEU A 163 6.30 11.37 -11.19
CA LEU A 163 6.19 10.19 -12.04
C LEU A 163 7.33 9.22 -11.73
N THR A 164 7.01 7.95 -11.42
CA THR A 164 8.02 6.91 -11.19
C THR A 164 8.62 6.44 -12.51
N ILE A 165 9.94 6.27 -12.54
CA ILE A 165 10.70 5.94 -13.76
C ILE A 165 10.54 4.44 -14.16
N PHE A 166 10.03 3.59 -13.28
CA PHE A 166 9.98 2.14 -13.53
C PHE A 166 9.13 1.76 -14.75
N THR A 167 8.08 2.51 -15.06
CA THR A 167 7.23 2.28 -16.22
C THR A 167 7.95 2.56 -17.56
N ARG A 168 8.91 3.48 -17.57
CA ARG A 168 9.67 3.80 -18.81
C ARG A 168 10.61 2.69 -19.26
N ARG A 169 11.18 1.89 -18.36
CA ARG A 169 12.10 0.81 -18.75
C ARG A 169 11.44 -0.28 -19.58
N ASN A 170 10.16 -0.57 -19.32
CA ASN A 170 9.42 -1.59 -20.07
C ASN A 170 8.99 -1.11 -21.47
N ILE A 171 8.82 0.20 -21.68
CA ILE A 171 8.46 0.77 -23.00
C ILE A 171 9.67 0.72 -23.96
N PHE A 172 10.88 0.94 -23.45
CA PHE A 172 12.09 0.90 -24.27
C PHE A 172 12.62 -0.52 -24.55
N ALA A 173 12.27 -1.51 -23.74
CA ALA A 173 12.64 -2.91 -23.97
C ALA A 173 11.86 -3.56 -25.14
N SER A 174 10.82 -2.93 -25.65
CA SER A 174 9.99 -3.41 -26.76
C SER A 174 10.26 -2.73 -28.12
N LEU A 175 11.24 -1.82 -28.19
CA LEU A 175 11.65 -1.25 -29.48
C LEU A 175 12.54 -2.25 -30.21
N PRO A 176 12.20 -2.66 -31.45
CA PRO A 176 13.06 -3.52 -32.23
C PRO A 176 14.37 -2.77 -32.52
N THR A 177 15.48 -3.40 -32.19
CA THR A 177 16.80 -2.96 -32.63
C THR A 177 16.79 -3.08 -34.14
N SER A 178 16.67 -1.95 -34.84
CA SER A 178 16.90 -1.88 -36.30
C SER A 178 18.33 -2.26 -36.57
N ALA A 179 18.50 -3.34 -37.34
CA ALA A 179 19.77 -3.78 -37.92
C ALA A 179 20.30 -2.74 -38.89
#